data_f807ce2dca22d0dd8819bab94f7e2f8f
#
_entry.id   f807ce2dca22d0dd8819bab94f7e2f8f
#
_cell.length_a   1.000
_cell.length_b   1.000
_cell.length_c   1.000
_cell.angle_alpha   90.00
_cell.angle_beta   90.00
_cell.angle_gamma   90.00
#
_symmetry.space_group_name_H-M   'P 1'
#
loop_
_entity.id
_entity.type
_entity.pdbx_description
1 polymer ?
#
loop_
_entity_poly.entity_id
_entity_poly.type
_entity_poly.pdbx_seq_one_letter_code
_entity_poly.pdbx_strand_id
1 'polypeptide(L)'
;TLTCEIKIKKEQFNSVSDLNPNLMMGLFDYCQKYCKIKSTILTFIFVRTDVYAPFLCLKDKKMPTQPMLKFVKLDRDMPTKRIAGERKKDFQEIYSEFAKEKAEEQSSRCSQCGVPFCQSHCPLHNNIPDWLHLTATGRLREAYEVSQQTNTFPEICGRICPQDRLCEGNCVIEQSGHGTVTIGAVEKYITDLAWENGWVEPTKPTIDLDLSVGIIGAGPGGLAAAERLRGAGFKVCVYDLYDRAGGLLTYGIPSFKLEKDIVARR
;
A
#
# COMPACT_ATOMS: atom_id res chain seq x y z
N THR A 1 16.90 -0.79 -22.94
CA THR A 1 17.27 0.64 -22.93
C THR A 1 16.34 1.40 -23.85
N LEU A 2 15.20 1.86 -23.32
CA LEU A 2 14.32 2.79 -23.98
C LEU A 2 14.69 4.18 -23.43
N THR A 3 15.55 4.89 -24.16
CA THR A 3 15.80 6.31 -23.94
C THR A 3 14.61 7.11 -24.43
N CYS A 4 13.82 7.65 -23.50
CA CYS A 4 12.78 8.61 -23.81
C CYS A 4 13.32 10.02 -23.56
N GLU A 5 13.62 10.78 -24.62
CA GLU A 5 13.98 12.20 -24.50
C GLU A 5 12.72 13.03 -24.23
N ILE A 6 12.71 13.79 -23.14
CA ILE A 6 11.62 14.70 -22.81
C ILE A 6 12.09 16.13 -23.01
N LYS A 7 11.50 16.83 -23.98
CA LYS A 7 11.58 18.30 -24.10
C LYS A 7 10.46 18.91 -23.27
N ILE A 8 10.80 19.49 -22.11
CA ILE A 8 9.85 20.26 -21.31
C ILE A 8 9.75 21.66 -21.92
N LYS A 9 8.61 22.00 -22.53
CA LYS A 9 8.22 23.39 -22.70
C LYS A 9 7.77 23.93 -21.35
N LYS A 10 8.55 24.84 -20.78
CA LYS A 10 8.13 25.65 -19.64
C LYS A 10 7.02 26.58 -20.09
N GLU A 11 5.77 26.23 -19.86
CA GLU A 11 4.69 27.20 -19.73
C GLU A 11 4.45 27.40 -18.23
N GLN A 12 4.47 28.66 -17.83
CA GLN A 12 4.41 29.12 -16.46
C GLN A 12 3.02 28.86 -15.88
N PHE A 13 2.91 27.98 -14.89
CA PHE A 13 1.78 27.96 -13.97
C PHE A 13 2.26 28.43 -12.60
N ASN A 14 1.86 29.64 -12.20
CA ASN A 14 2.30 30.26 -10.96
C ASN A 14 1.45 29.90 -9.74
N SER A 15 0.27 29.28 -9.91
CA SER A 15 -0.55 28.77 -8.79
C SER A 15 -1.69 27.85 -9.28
N VAL A 16 -2.27 27.07 -8.36
CA VAL A 16 -3.45 26.22 -8.59
C VAL A 16 -4.71 27.05 -8.87
N SER A 17 -4.69 28.35 -8.56
CA SER A 17 -5.78 29.30 -8.81
C SER A 17 -5.94 29.69 -10.27
N ASP A 18 -4.98 29.37 -11.13
CA ASP A 18 -4.97 29.77 -12.54
C ASP A 18 -5.61 28.73 -13.48
N LEU A 19 -6.24 27.69 -12.93
CA LEU A 19 -7.00 26.72 -13.70
C LEU A 19 -8.29 27.37 -14.22
N ASN A 20 -8.28 27.72 -15.50
CA ASN A 20 -9.40 28.32 -16.18
C ASN A 20 -10.62 27.38 -16.16
N PRO A 21 -11.78 27.83 -15.62
CA PRO A 21 -13.02 27.04 -15.60
C PRO A 21 -13.45 26.53 -16.99
N ASN A 22 -13.06 27.21 -18.05
CA ASN A 22 -13.35 26.80 -19.43
C ASN A 22 -12.59 25.54 -19.87
N LEU A 23 -11.46 25.19 -19.21
CA LEU A 23 -10.74 23.96 -19.48
C LEU A 23 -11.49 22.74 -18.95
N MET A 24 -12.18 22.90 -17.81
CA MET A 24 -13.05 21.85 -17.23
C MET A 24 -14.31 21.64 -18.09
N MET A 25 -14.89 22.72 -18.64
CA MET A 25 -16.01 22.61 -19.56
C MET A 25 -15.61 21.97 -20.88
N GLY A 26 -14.43 22.26 -21.40
CA GLY A 26 -13.90 21.63 -22.63
C GLY A 26 -13.68 20.11 -22.49
N LEU A 27 -13.27 19.64 -21.32
CA LEU A 27 -13.17 18.20 -21.00
C LEU A 27 -14.56 17.54 -20.92
N PHE A 28 -15.55 18.27 -20.39
CA PHE A 28 -16.93 17.80 -20.30
C PHE A 28 -17.57 17.66 -21.69
N ASP A 29 -17.37 18.66 -22.56
CA ASP A 29 -17.86 18.66 -23.94
C ASP A 29 -17.15 17.59 -24.79
N TYR A 30 -15.86 17.34 -24.56
CA TYR A 30 -15.11 16.27 -25.20
C TYR A 30 -15.67 14.88 -24.86
N CYS A 31 -15.95 14.64 -23.57
CA CYS A 31 -16.58 13.39 -23.14
C CYS A 31 -17.99 13.18 -23.72
N GLN A 32 -18.81 14.22 -23.80
CA GLN A 32 -20.13 14.14 -24.42
C GLN A 32 -20.06 13.88 -25.93
N LYS A 33 -19.11 14.51 -26.61
CA LYS A 33 -18.97 14.44 -28.07
C LYS A 33 -18.44 13.11 -28.57
N TYR A 34 -17.51 12.49 -27.82
CA TYR A 34 -16.81 11.29 -28.28
C TYR A 34 -17.27 9.99 -27.60
N CYS A 35 -17.82 10.05 -26.39
CA CYS A 35 -18.29 8.86 -25.69
C CYS A 35 -19.79 8.58 -25.82
N LYS A 36 -20.60 9.44 -26.47
CA LYS A 36 -22.06 9.30 -26.61
C LYS A 36 -22.82 8.94 -25.32
N ILE A 37 -22.34 9.42 -24.17
CA ILE A 37 -22.94 9.12 -22.87
C ILE A 37 -23.96 10.21 -22.53
N LYS A 38 -25.24 9.83 -22.37
CA LYS A 38 -26.30 10.75 -21.97
C LYS A 38 -26.12 11.21 -20.53
N SER A 39 -26.43 12.47 -20.23
CA SER A 39 -26.18 13.17 -18.95
C SER A 39 -26.69 12.47 -17.69
N THR A 40 -27.69 11.61 -17.79
CA THR A 40 -28.24 10.84 -16.66
C THR A 40 -27.32 9.72 -16.16
N ILE A 41 -26.31 9.34 -16.93
CA ILE A 41 -25.36 8.28 -16.59
C ILE A 41 -24.12 8.86 -15.89
N LEU A 42 -23.80 10.14 -16.10
CA LEU A 42 -22.60 10.76 -15.50
C LEU A 42 -22.68 10.85 -13.98
N THR A 43 -23.87 11.00 -13.41
CA THR A 43 -24.03 11.00 -11.95
C THR A 43 -23.79 9.62 -11.33
N PHE A 44 -23.91 8.55 -12.11
CA PHE A 44 -23.67 7.17 -11.67
C PHE A 44 -22.25 6.68 -11.91
N ILE A 45 -21.49 7.30 -12.82
CA ILE A 45 -20.11 6.86 -13.13
C ILE A 45 -19.13 7.28 -12.02
N PHE A 46 -19.43 8.31 -11.24
CA PHE A 46 -18.62 8.69 -10.06
C PHE A 46 -18.82 7.75 -8.85
N VAL A 47 -19.79 6.84 -8.90
CA VAL A 47 -20.08 5.89 -7.81
C VAL A 47 -19.80 4.44 -8.22
N ARG A 48 -19.45 4.18 -9.49
CA ARG A 48 -19.19 2.83 -9.99
C ARG A 48 -17.79 2.67 -10.57
N THR A 49 -16.79 2.63 -9.70
CA THR A 49 -15.66 1.73 -9.92
C THR A 49 -16.01 0.37 -9.30
N ASP A 50 -17.12 -0.19 -9.78
CA ASP A 50 -17.44 -1.58 -9.55
C ASP A 50 -16.52 -2.44 -10.43
N VAL A 51 -15.33 -2.67 -9.97
CA VAL A 51 -14.63 -3.91 -10.30
C VAL A 51 -15.22 -4.99 -9.39
N TYR A 52 -16.49 -5.27 -9.58
CA TYR A 52 -17.01 -6.58 -9.19
C TYR A 52 -16.52 -7.58 -10.24
N ALA A 53 -15.38 -8.18 -9.98
CA ALA A 53 -15.10 -9.48 -10.53
C ALA A 53 -16.29 -10.38 -10.15
N PRO A 54 -16.85 -11.21 -11.09
CA PRO A 54 -17.96 -12.09 -10.75
C PRO A 54 -17.50 -12.95 -9.57
N PHE A 55 -18.22 -12.86 -8.46
CA PHE A 55 -18.08 -13.77 -7.33
C PHE A 55 -18.36 -15.17 -7.88
N LEU A 56 -17.30 -15.89 -8.21
CA LEU A 56 -17.39 -17.33 -8.37
C LEU A 56 -17.82 -17.88 -7.02
N CYS A 57 -19.07 -18.30 -6.95
CA CYS A 57 -19.65 -19.03 -5.84
C CYS A 57 -18.81 -20.28 -5.59
N LEU A 58 -17.75 -20.15 -4.81
CA LEU A 58 -17.00 -21.27 -4.29
C LEU A 58 -17.91 -21.95 -3.27
N LYS A 59 -18.45 -23.09 -3.67
CA LYS A 59 -19.22 -23.99 -2.81
C LYS A 59 -18.54 -24.13 -1.44
N ASP A 60 -19.33 -23.87 -0.42
CA ASP A 60 -19.10 -23.99 1.01
C ASP A 60 -18.02 -24.98 1.46
N LYS A 61 -16.77 -24.56 1.45
CA LYS A 61 -15.83 -25.00 2.47
C LYS A 61 -16.03 -24.06 3.65
N LYS A 62 -16.65 -24.54 4.74
CA LYS A 62 -16.69 -23.88 6.03
C LYS A 62 -15.25 -23.51 6.39
N MET A 63 -14.84 -22.29 6.07
CA MET A 63 -13.54 -21.80 6.52
C MET A 63 -13.58 -21.68 8.04
N PRO A 64 -12.56 -22.12 8.76
CA PRO A 64 -12.46 -21.88 10.17
C PRO A 64 -12.37 -20.38 10.39
N THR A 65 -13.49 -19.76 10.73
CA THR A 65 -13.51 -18.34 11.10
C THR A 65 -12.80 -18.23 12.44
N GLN A 66 -11.56 -17.76 12.43
CA GLN A 66 -10.92 -17.32 13.67
C GLN A 66 -11.77 -16.18 14.22
N PRO A 67 -12.35 -16.31 15.42
CA PRO A 67 -13.14 -15.24 15.99
C PRO A 67 -12.23 -14.03 16.20
N MET A 68 -12.62 -12.86 15.68
CA MET A 68 -11.97 -11.59 15.97
C MET A 68 -12.20 -11.20 17.44
N LEU A 69 -11.72 -10.03 17.88
CA LEU A 69 -11.90 -9.53 19.26
C LEU A 69 -11.13 -10.33 20.33
N LYS A 70 -10.11 -11.06 19.96
CA LYS A 70 -9.33 -11.87 20.92
C LYS A 70 -8.47 -11.04 21.86
N PHE A 71 -8.35 -9.73 21.68
CA PHE A 71 -7.51 -8.86 22.51
C PHE A 71 -7.85 -8.95 24.01
N VAL A 72 -9.07 -9.34 24.38
CA VAL A 72 -9.49 -9.52 25.80
C VAL A 72 -8.80 -10.72 26.45
N LYS A 73 -8.41 -11.72 25.64
CA LYS A 73 -7.84 -12.99 26.14
C LYS A 73 -6.43 -13.26 25.63
N LEU A 74 -5.96 -12.45 24.71
CA LEU A 74 -4.70 -12.61 24.03
C LEU A 74 -3.90 -11.33 24.11
N ASP A 75 -2.76 -11.38 24.75
CA ASP A 75 -1.86 -10.25 24.87
C ASP A 75 -1.18 -9.90 23.52
N ARG A 76 -0.73 -8.66 23.42
CA ARG A 76 0.12 -8.22 22.31
C ARG A 76 1.45 -8.96 22.35
N ASP A 77 1.79 -9.60 21.23
CA ASP A 77 3.06 -10.29 21.09
C ASP A 77 3.73 -9.94 19.74
N MET A 78 4.84 -9.23 19.83
CA MET A 78 5.65 -8.81 18.67
C MET A 78 6.60 -9.94 18.25
N PRO A 79 7.05 -9.94 16.98
CA PRO A 79 8.17 -10.78 16.57
C PRO A 79 9.35 -10.60 17.51
N THR A 80 10.01 -11.69 17.86
CA THR A 80 11.15 -11.65 18.77
C THR A 80 12.31 -10.86 18.16
N LYS A 81 13.03 -10.13 19.00
CA LYS A 81 14.25 -9.46 18.55
C LYS A 81 15.40 -10.45 18.52
N ARG A 82 16.17 -10.47 17.45
CA ARG A 82 17.41 -11.23 17.37
C ARG A 82 18.37 -10.82 18.49
N ILE A 83 19.18 -11.77 18.95
CA ILE A 83 20.13 -11.57 20.08
C ILE A 83 21.08 -10.41 19.76
N ALA A 84 21.29 -9.51 20.73
CA ALA A 84 22.08 -8.30 20.54
C ALA A 84 23.54 -8.58 20.08
N GLY A 85 24.11 -9.70 20.52
CA GLY A 85 25.45 -10.14 20.12
C GLY A 85 25.57 -10.50 18.65
N GLU A 86 24.51 -11.02 18.04
CA GLU A 86 24.43 -11.34 16.61
C GLU A 86 24.18 -10.07 15.78
N ARG A 87 23.22 -9.25 16.19
CA ARG A 87 22.89 -7.98 15.52
C ARG A 87 24.07 -7.03 15.39
N LYS A 88 25.00 -7.06 16.33
CA LYS A 88 26.24 -6.26 16.26
C LYS A 88 27.21 -6.73 15.19
N LYS A 89 27.11 -7.96 14.73
CA LYS A 89 28.04 -8.56 13.77
C LYS A 89 27.63 -8.35 12.33
N ASP A 90 26.32 -8.38 12.05
CA ASP A 90 25.81 -8.47 10.69
C ASP A 90 24.99 -7.25 10.23
N PHE A 91 24.48 -6.43 11.14
CA PHE A 91 23.60 -5.28 10.84
C PHE A 91 22.35 -5.62 10.02
N GLN A 92 21.94 -6.89 10.03
CA GLN A 92 20.68 -7.36 9.41
C GLN A 92 19.47 -6.95 10.25
N GLU A 93 18.27 -7.23 9.77
CA GLU A 93 17.02 -6.84 10.40
C GLU A 93 16.96 -7.24 11.89
N ILE A 94 16.39 -6.33 12.70
CA ILE A 94 16.37 -6.48 14.17
C ILE A 94 15.45 -7.63 14.60
N TYR A 95 14.30 -7.80 13.93
CA TYR A 95 13.28 -8.76 14.29
C TYR A 95 13.46 -10.07 13.53
N SER A 96 13.19 -11.17 14.20
CA SER A 96 13.03 -12.49 13.57
C SER A 96 11.76 -12.52 12.72
N GLU A 97 11.64 -13.54 11.87
CA GLU A 97 10.45 -13.76 11.07
C GLU A 97 9.21 -13.94 11.99
N PHE A 98 8.08 -13.49 11.48
CA PHE A 98 6.81 -13.64 12.17
C PHE A 98 6.16 -14.93 11.71
N ALA A 99 6.07 -15.94 12.60
CA ALA A 99 5.47 -17.22 12.26
C ALA A 99 4.00 -17.03 11.81
N LYS A 100 3.56 -17.84 10.85
CA LYS A 100 2.21 -17.76 10.26
C LYS A 100 1.13 -17.81 11.33
N GLU A 101 1.17 -18.82 12.18
CA GLU A 101 0.17 -19.03 13.22
C GLU A 101 0.09 -17.83 14.17
N LYS A 102 1.24 -17.23 14.45
CA LYS A 102 1.32 -16.06 15.31
C LYS A 102 0.80 -14.79 14.62
N ALA A 103 1.06 -14.63 13.33
CA ALA A 103 0.50 -13.51 12.54
C ALA A 103 -1.03 -13.60 12.48
N GLU A 104 -1.59 -14.79 12.23
CA GLU A 104 -3.02 -15.06 12.26
C GLU A 104 -3.63 -14.78 13.65
N GLU A 105 -2.97 -15.25 14.70
CA GLU A 105 -3.40 -15.06 16.09
C GLU A 105 -3.39 -13.56 16.47
N GLN A 106 -2.31 -12.85 16.23
CA GLN A 106 -2.20 -11.43 16.54
C GLN A 106 -3.15 -10.56 15.71
N SER A 107 -3.41 -10.92 14.46
CA SER A 107 -4.42 -10.28 13.63
C SER A 107 -5.83 -10.43 14.20
N SER A 108 -6.15 -11.59 14.81
CA SER A 108 -7.45 -11.88 15.43
C SER A 108 -7.74 -11.01 16.66
N ARG A 109 -6.75 -10.29 17.19
CA ARG A 109 -6.96 -9.30 18.26
C ARG A 109 -7.75 -8.09 17.80
N CYS A 110 -7.79 -7.79 16.49
CA CYS A 110 -8.49 -6.64 15.95
C CYS A 110 -9.98 -6.64 16.34
N SER A 111 -10.49 -5.48 16.80
CA SER A 111 -11.89 -5.32 17.20
C SER A 111 -12.84 -5.03 16.04
N GLN A 112 -12.35 -4.93 14.80
CA GLN A 112 -13.17 -4.65 13.61
C GLN A 112 -14.07 -3.41 13.81
N CYS A 113 -13.48 -2.29 14.19
CA CYS A 113 -14.17 -1.06 14.55
C CYS A 113 -15.02 -0.52 13.38
N GLY A 114 -16.26 -0.09 13.65
CA GLY A 114 -17.10 0.60 12.67
C GLY A 114 -16.50 1.96 12.24
N VAL A 115 -15.73 2.62 13.13
CA VAL A 115 -14.88 3.77 12.79
C VAL A 115 -13.44 3.39 13.10
N PRO A 116 -12.67 2.94 12.11
CA PRO A 116 -11.31 2.44 12.33
C PRO A 116 -10.31 3.59 12.45
N PHE A 117 -9.96 3.98 13.67
CA PHE A 117 -8.96 5.04 13.90
C PHE A 117 -7.57 4.68 13.36
N CYS A 118 -7.19 3.41 13.33
CA CYS A 118 -5.96 2.97 12.68
C CYS A 118 -5.93 3.33 11.18
N GLN A 119 -7.06 3.20 10.48
CA GLN A 119 -7.19 3.60 9.08
C GLN A 119 -7.22 5.12 8.92
N SER A 120 -8.00 5.83 9.73
CA SER A 120 -8.12 7.29 9.62
C SER A 120 -6.84 8.04 9.96
N HIS A 121 -5.98 7.47 10.82
CA HIS A 121 -4.66 8.03 11.14
C HIS A 121 -3.52 7.49 10.24
N CYS A 122 -3.82 6.56 9.35
CA CYS A 122 -2.88 6.18 8.29
C CYS A 122 -2.91 7.26 7.19
N PRO A 123 -1.79 7.89 6.83
CA PRO A 123 -1.76 8.89 5.75
C PRO A 123 -2.26 8.36 4.40
N LEU A 124 -2.24 7.05 4.19
CA LEU A 124 -2.72 6.38 2.98
C LEU A 124 -4.16 5.87 3.13
N HIS A 125 -4.80 6.06 4.28
CA HIS A 125 -6.12 5.52 4.61
C HIS A 125 -6.26 4.03 4.29
N ASN A 126 -5.21 3.25 4.60
CA ASN A 126 -5.15 1.83 4.27
C ASN A 126 -6.22 1.02 5.03
N ASN A 127 -6.84 0.07 4.36
CA ASN A 127 -7.93 -0.78 4.88
C ASN A 127 -7.43 -1.79 5.92
N ILE A 128 -6.85 -1.31 6.99
CA ILE A 128 -6.17 -2.10 8.02
C ILE A 128 -7.09 -3.15 8.66
N PRO A 129 -8.32 -2.86 9.09
CA PRO A 129 -9.19 -3.87 9.66
C PRO A 129 -9.49 -5.02 8.71
N ASP A 130 -9.66 -4.74 7.43
CA ASP A 130 -10.04 -5.74 6.43
C ASP A 130 -8.90 -6.74 6.19
N TRP A 131 -7.68 -6.26 5.94
CA TRP A 131 -6.58 -7.20 5.74
C TRP A 131 -6.14 -7.89 7.04
N LEU A 132 -6.36 -7.30 8.23
CA LEU A 132 -6.20 -8.02 9.50
C LEU A 132 -7.20 -9.17 9.63
N HIS A 133 -8.46 -8.94 9.26
CA HIS A 133 -9.46 -10.00 9.24
C HIS A 133 -9.10 -11.12 8.27
N LEU A 134 -8.69 -10.75 7.06
CA LEU A 134 -8.25 -11.73 6.05
C LEU A 134 -7.04 -12.53 6.53
N THR A 135 -6.09 -11.88 7.18
CA THR A 135 -4.92 -12.55 7.78
C THR A 135 -5.35 -13.53 8.88
N ALA A 136 -6.21 -13.09 9.81
CA ALA A 136 -6.72 -13.93 10.89
C ALA A 136 -7.50 -15.16 10.40
N THR A 137 -8.05 -15.10 9.19
CA THR A 137 -8.79 -16.20 8.56
C THR A 137 -7.94 -17.03 7.59
N GLY A 138 -6.64 -16.78 7.50
CA GLY A 138 -5.71 -17.50 6.63
C GLY A 138 -5.83 -17.14 5.13
N ARG A 139 -6.58 -16.08 4.78
CA ARG A 139 -6.76 -15.59 3.41
C ARG A 139 -5.64 -14.63 3.02
N LEU A 140 -4.40 -15.12 3.06
CA LEU A 140 -3.20 -14.28 3.05
C LEU A 140 -2.98 -13.56 1.72
N ARG A 141 -3.30 -14.19 0.58
CA ARG A 141 -3.21 -13.53 -0.73
C ARG A 141 -4.18 -12.35 -0.83
N GLU A 142 -5.41 -12.53 -0.40
CA GLU A 142 -6.40 -11.46 -0.39
C GLU A 142 -6.02 -10.35 0.60
N ALA A 143 -5.46 -10.71 1.77
CA ALA A 143 -4.93 -9.73 2.72
C ALA A 143 -3.85 -8.84 2.07
N TYR A 144 -2.92 -9.44 1.32
CA TYR A 144 -1.93 -8.70 0.55
C TYR A 144 -2.58 -7.79 -0.49
N GLU A 145 -3.50 -8.30 -1.30
CA GLU A 145 -4.19 -7.54 -2.34
C GLU A 145 -4.92 -6.32 -1.76
N VAL A 146 -5.61 -6.48 -0.61
CA VAL A 146 -6.28 -5.36 0.09
C VAL A 146 -5.26 -4.36 0.66
N SER A 147 -4.16 -4.82 1.24
CA SER A 147 -3.13 -3.93 1.79
C SER A 147 -2.48 -3.05 0.71
N GLN A 148 -2.34 -3.58 -0.50
CA GLN A 148 -1.70 -2.89 -1.63
C GLN A 148 -2.64 -1.92 -2.37
N GLN A 149 -3.95 -1.99 -2.18
CA GLN A 149 -4.91 -1.12 -2.90
C GLN A 149 -4.60 0.37 -2.74
N THR A 150 -4.23 0.81 -1.55
CA THR A 150 -3.90 2.20 -1.26
C THR A 150 -2.42 2.42 -0.97
N ASN A 151 -1.63 1.36 -0.77
CA ASN A 151 -0.23 1.43 -0.37
C ASN A 151 0.68 0.77 -1.42
N THR A 152 1.51 1.57 -2.08
CA THR A 152 2.52 1.09 -3.04
C THR A 152 3.64 0.28 -2.38
N PHE A 153 3.96 0.56 -1.10
CA PHE A 153 5.10 -0.02 -0.38
C PHE A 153 4.73 -0.62 0.97
N PRO A 154 3.83 -1.60 1.05
CA PRO A 154 3.41 -2.17 2.33
C PRO A 154 4.58 -2.79 3.11
N GLU A 155 5.55 -3.41 2.43
CA GLU A 155 6.75 -3.97 3.07
C GLU A 155 7.63 -2.91 3.74
N ILE A 156 7.64 -1.70 3.22
CA ILE A 156 8.39 -0.58 3.78
C ILE A 156 7.62 0.03 4.93
N CYS A 157 6.32 0.26 4.76
CA CYS A 157 5.45 0.78 5.81
C CYS A 157 5.45 -0.13 7.05
N GLY A 158 5.35 -1.44 6.88
CA GLY A 158 5.41 -2.41 7.96
C GLY A 158 6.73 -2.38 8.76
N ARG A 159 7.83 -1.90 8.15
CA ARG A 159 9.16 -1.83 8.78
C ARG A 159 9.51 -0.49 9.39
N ILE A 160 9.16 0.63 8.74
CA ILE A 160 9.74 1.94 9.08
C ILE A 160 8.73 3.04 9.42
N CYS A 161 7.43 2.86 9.18
CA CYS A 161 6.43 3.82 9.62
C CYS A 161 6.54 4.04 11.14
N PRO A 162 6.33 5.25 11.65
CA PRO A 162 6.16 5.51 13.08
C PRO A 162 4.78 5.06 13.54
N GLN A 163 4.55 3.74 13.59
CA GLN A 163 3.26 3.11 13.84
C GLN A 163 2.69 3.49 15.20
N ASP A 164 3.55 3.73 16.18
CA ASP A 164 3.23 4.23 17.52
C ASP A 164 2.56 5.61 17.52
N ARG A 165 2.75 6.39 16.47
CA ARG A 165 2.11 7.71 16.28
C ARG A 165 0.98 7.70 15.25
N LEU A 166 0.90 6.65 14.45
CA LEU A 166 -0.06 6.48 13.36
C LEU A 166 -1.08 5.38 13.71
N CYS A 167 -1.07 4.29 12.95
CA CYS A 167 -2.08 3.24 13.05
C CYS A 167 -2.11 2.54 14.41
N GLU A 168 -0.97 2.11 14.94
CA GLU A 168 -0.91 1.39 16.22
C GLU A 168 -1.23 2.31 17.41
N GLY A 169 -0.63 3.50 17.47
CA GLY A 169 -0.88 4.45 18.56
C GLY A 169 -2.30 4.99 18.64
N ASN A 170 -3.04 4.96 17.51
CA ASN A 170 -4.44 5.36 17.45
C ASN A 170 -5.41 4.17 17.43
N CYS A 171 -4.92 2.97 17.69
CA CYS A 171 -5.77 1.80 17.80
C CYS A 171 -6.69 1.92 19.03
N VAL A 172 -7.98 1.63 18.86
CA VAL A 172 -8.97 1.66 19.97
C VAL A 172 -8.55 0.71 21.10
N ILE A 173 -7.96 -0.42 20.77
CA ILE A 173 -7.48 -1.40 21.74
C ILE A 173 -6.31 -0.86 22.58
N GLU A 174 -5.42 -0.07 21.96
CA GLU A 174 -4.36 0.63 22.69
C GLU A 174 -4.93 1.61 23.70
N GLN A 175 -5.89 2.41 23.26
CA GLN A 175 -6.56 3.40 24.12
C GLN A 175 -7.33 2.74 25.27
N SER A 176 -7.79 1.51 25.10
CA SER A 176 -8.47 0.73 26.15
C SER A 176 -7.50 0.05 27.13
N GLY A 177 -6.19 0.19 26.96
CA GLY A 177 -5.17 -0.36 27.85
C GLY A 177 -4.83 -1.83 27.62
N HIS A 178 -5.33 -2.46 26.53
CA HIS A 178 -5.05 -3.87 26.21
C HIS A 178 -3.85 -4.05 25.26
N GLY A 179 -3.13 -2.98 24.92
CA GLY A 179 -2.09 -2.99 23.91
C GLY A 179 -2.63 -3.16 22.50
N THR A 180 -2.07 -2.41 21.56
CA THR A 180 -2.53 -2.40 20.16
C THR A 180 -2.41 -3.75 19.45
N VAL A 181 -3.03 -3.88 18.29
CA VAL A 181 -2.69 -4.96 17.33
C VAL A 181 -1.29 -4.68 16.76
N THR A 182 -0.52 -5.71 16.48
CA THR A 182 0.82 -5.63 15.87
C THR A 182 0.70 -5.35 14.36
N ILE A 183 0.13 -4.18 14.01
CA ILE A 183 -0.28 -3.86 12.65
C ILE A 183 0.92 -3.89 11.69
N GLY A 184 2.00 -3.21 12.04
CA GLY A 184 3.17 -3.16 11.18
C GLY A 184 3.86 -4.51 11.00
N ALA A 185 3.94 -5.33 12.06
CA ALA A 185 4.54 -6.66 11.96
C ALA A 185 3.71 -7.60 11.07
N VAL A 186 2.39 -7.49 11.12
CA VAL A 186 1.49 -8.24 10.23
C VAL A 186 1.58 -7.74 8.79
N GLU A 187 1.60 -6.42 8.56
CA GLU A 187 1.77 -5.83 7.23
C GLU A 187 3.09 -6.29 6.58
N LYS A 188 4.19 -6.26 7.35
CA LYS A 188 5.47 -6.83 6.92
C LYS A 188 5.32 -8.31 6.53
N TYR A 189 4.72 -9.13 7.41
CA TYR A 189 4.57 -10.56 7.21
C TYR A 189 3.80 -10.89 5.93
N ILE A 190 2.60 -10.32 5.73
CA ILE A 190 1.79 -10.63 4.54
C ILE A 190 2.49 -10.20 3.24
N THR A 191 3.28 -9.13 3.29
CA THR A 191 3.98 -8.62 2.12
C THR A 191 5.22 -9.43 1.80
N ASP A 192 6.00 -9.82 2.80
CA ASP A 192 7.16 -10.70 2.59
C ASP A 192 6.70 -12.04 2.02
N LEU A 193 5.64 -12.62 2.59
CA LEU A 193 5.02 -13.84 2.07
C LEU A 193 4.52 -13.67 0.61
N ALA A 194 4.00 -12.49 0.26
CA ALA A 194 3.56 -12.21 -1.10
C ALA A 194 4.73 -12.23 -2.10
N TRP A 195 5.89 -11.70 -1.71
CA TRP A 195 7.11 -11.80 -2.50
C TRP A 195 7.61 -13.23 -2.65
N GLU A 196 7.65 -13.99 -1.58
CA GLU A 196 8.08 -15.39 -1.57
C GLU A 196 7.21 -16.27 -2.47
N ASN A 197 5.91 -16.03 -2.49
CA ASN A 197 4.96 -16.79 -3.30
C ASN A 197 4.77 -16.23 -4.72
N GLY A 198 5.48 -15.16 -5.10
CA GLY A 198 5.37 -14.57 -6.43
C GLY A 198 4.00 -13.89 -6.71
N TRP A 199 3.30 -13.42 -5.66
CA TRP A 199 2.02 -12.71 -5.83
C TRP A 199 2.21 -11.25 -6.23
N VAL A 200 3.42 -10.72 -6.02
CA VAL A 200 3.76 -9.35 -6.39
C VAL A 200 4.07 -9.31 -7.88
N GLU A 201 3.16 -8.79 -8.67
CA GLU A 201 3.32 -8.68 -10.11
C GLU A 201 3.60 -7.22 -10.51
N PRO A 202 4.36 -7.01 -11.61
CA PRO A 202 4.52 -5.68 -12.17
C PRO A 202 3.17 -5.08 -12.55
N THR A 203 2.99 -3.79 -12.25
CA THR A 203 1.77 -3.06 -12.59
C THR A 203 1.53 -3.03 -14.09
N LYS A 204 0.44 -3.64 -14.54
CA LYS A 204 0.00 -3.66 -15.94
C LYS A 204 -1.27 -2.81 -16.05
N PRO A 205 -1.29 -1.78 -16.90
CA PRO A 205 -2.50 -1.02 -17.13
C PRO A 205 -3.50 -1.81 -17.96
N THR A 206 -4.79 -1.52 -17.77
CA THR A 206 -5.85 -2.08 -18.63
C THR A 206 -5.78 -1.54 -20.06
N ILE A 207 -5.39 -0.27 -20.20
CA ILE A 207 -5.25 0.42 -21.50
C ILE A 207 -3.96 1.24 -21.46
N ASP A 208 -3.11 1.10 -22.47
CA ASP A 208 -1.97 1.98 -22.65
C ASP A 208 -2.40 3.29 -23.31
N LEU A 209 -2.08 4.40 -22.65
CA LEU A 209 -2.29 5.75 -23.20
C LEU A 209 -1.08 6.15 -24.06
N ASP A 210 -1.33 6.92 -25.11
CA ASP A 210 -0.24 7.52 -25.90
C ASP A 210 0.24 8.85 -25.28
N LEU A 211 0.43 8.81 -23.96
CA LEU A 211 0.91 9.92 -23.15
C LEU A 211 2.09 9.44 -22.31
N SER A 212 3.09 10.32 -22.17
CA SER A 212 4.28 10.01 -21.38
C SER A 212 4.49 11.01 -20.26
N VAL A 213 5.00 10.51 -19.12
CA VAL A 213 5.32 11.32 -17.93
C VAL A 213 6.76 11.04 -17.53
N GLY A 214 7.53 12.11 -17.32
CA GLY A 214 8.85 12.05 -16.70
C GLY A 214 8.76 12.41 -15.22
N ILE A 215 9.37 11.61 -14.37
CA ILE A 215 9.44 11.84 -12.93
C ILE A 215 10.90 12.10 -12.57
N ILE A 216 11.16 13.18 -11.85
CA ILE A 216 12.49 13.52 -11.36
C ILE A 216 12.58 13.12 -9.89
N GLY A 217 13.44 12.17 -9.59
CA GLY A 217 13.66 11.58 -8.28
C GLY A 217 13.05 10.18 -8.15
N ALA A 218 13.90 9.17 -7.94
CA ALA A 218 13.52 7.78 -7.67
C ALA A 218 13.43 7.47 -6.16
N GLY A 219 13.11 8.46 -5.33
CA GLY A 219 12.75 8.26 -3.94
C GLY A 219 11.34 7.66 -3.78
N PRO A 220 10.86 7.39 -2.56
CA PRO A 220 9.57 6.74 -2.32
C PRO A 220 8.40 7.48 -3.00
N GLY A 221 8.39 8.82 -2.97
CA GLY A 221 7.35 9.62 -3.63
C GLY A 221 7.35 9.45 -5.14
N GLY A 222 8.52 9.51 -5.78
CA GLY A 222 8.65 9.34 -7.23
C GLY A 222 8.30 7.93 -7.70
N LEU A 223 8.72 6.91 -6.95
CA LEU A 223 8.39 5.52 -7.26
C LEU A 223 6.89 5.24 -7.08
N ALA A 224 6.26 5.76 -6.01
CA ALA A 224 4.81 5.65 -5.82
C ALA A 224 4.03 6.34 -6.96
N ALA A 225 4.46 7.54 -7.37
CA ALA A 225 3.87 8.23 -8.50
C ALA A 225 4.04 7.44 -9.80
N ALA A 226 5.22 6.85 -10.02
CA ALA A 226 5.50 6.03 -11.20
C ALA A 226 4.56 4.82 -11.30
N GLU A 227 4.38 4.08 -10.21
CA GLU A 227 3.49 2.92 -10.18
C GLU A 227 2.04 3.33 -10.45
N ARG A 228 1.54 4.38 -9.79
CA ARG A 228 0.15 4.84 -9.97
C ARG A 228 -0.11 5.37 -11.37
N LEU A 229 0.80 6.15 -11.92
CA LEU A 229 0.71 6.65 -13.30
C LEU A 229 0.81 5.50 -14.32
N ARG A 230 1.71 4.54 -14.08
CA ARG A 230 1.78 3.36 -14.94
C ARG A 230 0.50 2.54 -14.91
N GLY A 231 -0.08 2.34 -13.74
CA GLY A 231 -1.39 1.68 -13.58
C GLY A 231 -2.52 2.41 -14.28
N ALA A 232 -2.46 3.74 -14.34
CA ALA A 232 -3.40 4.57 -15.09
C ALA A 232 -3.17 4.56 -16.62
N GLY A 233 -2.13 3.88 -17.13
CA GLY A 233 -1.87 3.71 -18.55
C GLY A 233 -0.79 4.63 -19.14
N PHE A 234 -0.21 5.53 -18.38
CA PHE A 234 0.85 6.41 -18.89
C PHE A 234 2.16 5.64 -19.12
N LYS A 235 2.89 6.05 -20.15
CA LYS A 235 4.29 5.68 -20.32
C LYS A 235 5.11 6.48 -19.30
N VAL A 236 5.82 5.82 -18.39
CA VAL A 236 6.52 6.49 -17.30
C VAL A 236 8.02 6.27 -17.41
N CYS A 237 8.79 7.36 -17.25
CA CYS A 237 10.24 7.32 -17.13
C CYS A 237 10.64 8.05 -15.84
N VAL A 238 11.49 7.41 -15.04
CA VAL A 238 11.99 8.00 -13.78
C VAL A 238 13.47 8.34 -13.96
N TYR A 239 13.85 9.56 -13.58
CA TYR A 239 15.23 10.04 -13.60
C TYR A 239 15.70 10.28 -12.18
N ASP A 240 16.90 9.85 -11.86
CA ASP A 240 17.50 10.11 -10.56
C ASP A 240 18.97 10.53 -10.72
N LEU A 241 19.48 11.28 -9.75
CA LEU A 241 20.87 11.70 -9.71
C LEU A 241 21.79 10.56 -9.24
N TYR A 242 21.25 9.64 -8.44
CA TYR A 242 22.00 8.56 -7.81
C TYR A 242 21.96 7.27 -8.64
N ASP A 243 22.90 6.39 -8.35
CA ASP A 243 23.10 5.10 -9.06
C ASP A 243 22.03 4.05 -8.77
N ARG A 244 21.22 4.23 -7.72
CA ARG A 244 20.18 3.28 -7.30
C ARG A 244 18.90 4.01 -6.91
N ALA A 245 17.77 3.36 -7.23
CA ALA A 245 16.46 3.82 -6.80
C ALA A 245 16.26 3.68 -5.27
N GLY A 246 15.23 4.33 -4.75
CA GLY A 246 14.82 4.29 -3.35
C GLY A 246 15.11 5.57 -2.58
N GLY A 247 15.98 6.46 -3.06
CA GLY A 247 16.32 7.71 -2.37
C GLY A 247 16.74 7.46 -0.92
N LEU A 248 16.10 8.12 0.05
CA LEU A 248 16.40 7.93 1.47
C LEU A 248 16.16 6.51 2.00
N LEU A 249 15.33 5.70 1.36
CA LEU A 249 15.17 4.27 1.72
C LEU A 249 16.49 3.52 1.52
N THR A 250 17.22 3.87 0.47
CA THR A 250 18.51 3.26 0.12
C THR A 250 19.67 3.94 0.86
N TYR A 251 19.71 5.26 0.86
CA TYR A 251 20.88 6.03 1.30
C TYR A 251 20.76 6.59 2.71
N GLY A 252 19.55 6.67 3.30
CA GLY A 252 19.32 7.31 4.59
C GLY A 252 18.94 6.36 5.73
N ILE A 253 18.23 5.27 5.44
CA ILE A 253 17.76 4.34 6.48
C ILE A 253 18.79 3.24 6.71
N PRO A 254 19.19 2.97 7.97
CA PRO A 254 20.14 1.88 8.27
C PRO A 254 19.58 0.50 7.88
N SER A 255 20.47 -0.40 7.42
CA SER A 255 20.12 -1.74 6.96
C SER A 255 19.41 -2.58 8.01
N PHE A 256 19.75 -2.43 9.28
CA PHE A 256 19.09 -3.15 10.38
C PHE A 256 17.61 -2.74 10.61
N LYS A 257 17.15 -1.64 10.00
CA LYS A 257 15.74 -1.22 9.97
C LYS A 257 15.07 -1.54 8.65
N LEU A 258 15.80 -1.42 7.55
CA LEU A 258 15.32 -1.66 6.21
C LEU A 258 16.46 -2.18 5.35
N GLU A 259 16.49 -3.47 5.11
CA GLU A 259 17.49 -4.10 4.25
C GLU A 259 17.37 -3.57 2.82
N LYS A 260 18.52 -3.40 2.15
CA LYS A 260 18.55 -2.77 0.82
C LYS A 260 17.95 -3.64 -0.27
N ASP A 261 17.98 -4.95 -0.09
CA ASP A 261 17.36 -5.90 -0.99
C ASP A 261 15.83 -5.77 -0.99
N ILE A 262 15.24 -5.42 0.16
CA ILE A 262 13.80 -5.11 0.26
C ILE A 262 13.42 -3.89 -0.61
N VAL A 263 14.29 -2.90 -0.66
CA VAL A 263 14.05 -1.72 -1.52
C VAL A 263 14.31 -2.06 -2.99
N ALA A 264 15.34 -2.85 -3.26
CA ALA A 264 15.74 -3.19 -4.62
C ALA A 264 14.77 -4.14 -5.33
N ARG A 265 14.07 -5.01 -4.59
CA ARG A 265 13.11 -5.96 -5.17
C ARG A 265 11.81 -5.28 -5.63
N ARG A 266 11.46 -4.09 -5.06
CA ARG A 266 10.30 -3.28 -5.45
C ARG A 266 10.58 -2.50 -6.73
#